data_7890e09d727caabd11d3a35e31ca8d80
#
_entry.id   7890e09d727caabd11d3a35e31ca8d80
#
_cell.length_a   1.000
_cell.length_b   1.000
_cell.length_c   1.000
_cell.angle_alpha   90.00
_cell.angle_beta   90.00
_cell.angle_gamma   90.00
#
_symmetry.space_group_name_H-M   'P 1'
#
loop_
_entity.id
_entity.type
_entity.pdbx_description
1 polymer ?
#
loop_
_entity_poly.entity_id
_entity_poly.type
_entity_poly.pdbx_seq_one_letter_code
_entity_poly.pdbx_strand_id
1 'polypeptide(L)'
;MKRFGRKGLSLLLALVMLLSFAVPAAAADSSLEKAVQRSAAYMQTAVKAPQVGSIGGEWAVIGLARSGAAVPQSYWDNYYAAAESYVKACGGVLHEKKYTEYSRLIVALTSIGADPANVAGYNLLTPLGDFDKTIWQGINGPVWALIALDCGSYDLPVNPSAAKQATRQMYVDEILSRQLDDGGWNLTDKGGSGKADPDMTGMVLQALAGYQAQSAVKSATDKALSCLSTMQDATGGFTSWGSGNAESTAQVITALCALGIDLNDSRFVNGGHSLLDDLLSYQQSDGSFLHTHSGSASQMASEQGLYALAAALRSAKGQSSLYRMDDVSISVTGVSIGLPNKHADVKRVPITAPGSSFTDVAAHKNQSAIEAMAARGIINGMGNGKFAPDANMTRAEFSAIVVRALGLTPKSSDSFTDVSAKKWYAPYIGTASAYGLINGIGNGKFAPESTITRQEAAVLVARAAALCGMDTTLDINAVRDILAQFTDYVTSADWARPGLAFCYGSGILDDSALDIQPKTAIKRCEIAQMLYNLLDRANLL
;
A
#
# COMPACT_ATOMS: atom_id res chain seq x y z
N MET A 1 78.68 15.26 8.46
CA MET A 1 77.67 14.43 9.17
C MET A 1 76.36 15.24 9.19
N LYS A 2 75.40 14.87 8.32
CA LYS A 2 74.12 15.58 8.14
C LYS A 2 73.08 15.01 9.13
N ARG A 3 72.48 15.90 9.93
CA ARG A 3 71.33 15.59 10.82
C ARG A 3 70.14 15.22 9.93
N PHE A 4 69.76 13.96 9.86
CA PHE A 4 68.49 13.54 9.37
C PHE A 4 67.48 13.59 10.52
N GLY A 5 66.38 14.31 10.29
CA GLY A 5 65.59 14.87 11.34
C GLY A 5 64.52 13.96 11.91
N ARG A 6 64.24 14.22 13.16
CA ARG A 6 63.15 13.69 13.98
C ARG A 6 61.74 13.83 13.39
N LYS A 7 61.58 14.55 12.27
CA LYS A 7 60.29 14.77 11.60
C LYS A 7 59.79 13.60 10.75
N GLY A 8 60.71 12.75 10.23
CA GLY A 8 60.33 11.57 9.43
C GLY A 8 59.77 10.43 10.28
N LEU A 9 60.25 10.28 11.52
CA LEU A 9 59.80 9.20 12.40
C LEU A 9 58.40 9.46 12.98
N SER A 10 58.05 10.73 13.23
CA SER A 10 56.71 11.12 13.71
C SER A 10 55.65 10.95 12.63
N LEU A 11 55.96 11.17 11.33
CA LEU A 11 55.03 10.97 10.25
C LEU A 11 54.78 9.47 9.96
N LEU A 12 55.81 8.63 10.13
CA LEU A 12 55.68 7.17 9.96
C LEU A 12 54.85 6.54 11.09
N LEU A 13 55.02 7.00 12.34
CA LEU A 13 54.19 6.56 13.46
C LEU A 13 52.73 7.04 13.33
N ALA A 14 52.51 8.25 12.85
CA ALA A 14 51.14 8.74 12.60
C ALA A 14 50.45 7.98 11.45
N LEU A 15 51.20 7.60 10.40
CA LEU A 15 50.66 6.80 9.30
C LEU A 15 50.38 5.37 9.71
N VAL A 16 51.22 4.76 10.58
CA VAL A 16 50.97 3.42 11.10
C VAL A 16 49.81 3.41 12.11
N MET A 17 49.61 4.47 12.92
CA MET A 17 48.42 4.58 13.76
C MET A 17 47.12 4.82 12.96
N LEU A 18 47.16 5.56 11.85
CA LEU A 18 45.99 5.73 10.96
C LEU A 18 45.62 4.43 10.20
N LEU A 19 46.59 3.59 9.86
CA LEU A 19 46.36 2.29 9.24
C LEU A 19 45.82 1.24 10.24
N SER A 20 46.18 1.33 11.54
CA SER A 20 45.71 0.38 12.55
C SER A 20 44.29 0.63 13.05
N PHE A 21 43.72 1.83 12.82
CA PHE A 21 42.30 2.12 13.13
C PHE A 21 41.33 1.86 11.97
N ALA A 22 41.81 1.76 10.72
CA ALA A 22 40.96 1.49 9.56
C ALA A 22 40.68 0.00 9.32
N VAL A 23 41.57 -0.89 9.78
CA VAL A 23 41.47 -2.33 9.54
C VAL A 23 40.34 -3.02 10.31
N PRO A 24 40.05 -2.67 11.60
CA PRO A 24 38.92 -3.32 12.29
C PRO A 24 37.53 -2.93 11.76
N ALA A 25 37.32 -1.70 11.32
CA ALA A 25 36.04 -1.27 10.77
C ALA A 25 35.71 -1.98 9.44
N ALA A 26 36.66 -2.03 8.51
CA ALA A 26 36.47 -2.73 7.23
C ALA A 26 36.29 -4.26 7.40
N ALA A 27 36.91 -4.87 8.43
CA ALA A 27 36.73 -6.29 8.72
C ALA A 27 35.39 -6.58 9.40
N ALA A 28 34.90 -5.70 10.26
CA ALA A 28 33.59 -5.79 10.90
C ALA A 28 32.46 -5.62 9.89
N ASP A 29 32.54 -4.66 8.96
CA ASP A 29 31.58 -4.46 7.87
C ASP A 29 31.48 -5.72 6.99
N SER A 30 32.62 -6.36 6.68
CA SER A 30 32.62 -7.57 5.86
C SER A 30 31.98 -8.78 6.57
N SER A 31 32.03 -8.86 7.91
CA SER A 31 31.42 -9.94 8.70
C SER A 31 29.91 -9.78 8.80
N LEU A 32 29.43 -8.56 9.07
CA LEU A 32 28.02 -8.21 9.10
C LEU A 32 27.37 -8.40 7.73
N GLU A 33 28.03 -7.97 6.66
CA GLU A 33 27.54 -8.16 5.29
C GLU A 33 27.40 -9.65 4.94
N LYS A 34 28.34 -10.50 5.33
CA LYS A 34 28.23 -11.96 5.16
C LYS A 34 27.08 -12.55 5.97
N ALA A 35 26.84 -12.08 7.19
CA ALA A 35 25.71 -12.51 8.01
C ALA A 35 24.36 -12.15 7.35
N VAL A 36 24.22 -10.92 6.84
CA VAL A 36 23.06 -10.48 6.08
C VAL A 36 22.83 -11.37 4.85
N GLN A 37 23.88 -11.62 4.05
CA GLN A 37 23.77 -12.43 2.84
C GLN A 37 23.36 -13.88 3.14
N ARG A 38 23.90 -14.50 4.21
CA ARG A 38 23.48 -15.84 4.62
C ARG A 38 22.00 -15.88 5.01
N SER A 39 21.53 -14.91 5.83
CA SER A 39 20.14 -14.87 6.24
C SER A 39 19.20 -14.56 5.07
N ALA A 40 19.59 -13.69 4.14
CA ALA A 40 18.82 -13.43 2.93
C ALA A 40 18.74 -14.66 2.01
N ALA A 41 19.82 -15.42 1.87
CA ALA A 41 19.82 -16.67 1.11
C ALA A 41 18.92 -17.72 1.76
N TYR A 42 18.99 -17.89 3.07
CA TYR A 42 18.08 -18.74 3.83
C TYR A 42 16.62 -18.30 3.61
N MET A 43 16.31 -17.01 3.77
CA MET A 43 14.95 -16.49 3.68
C MET A 43 14.33 -16.74 2.30
N GLN A 44 15.09 -16.57 1.21
CA GLN A 44 14.61 -16.87 -0.14
C GLN A 44 14.28 -18.37 -0.33
N THR A 45 14.92 -19.26 0.42
CA THR A 45 14.63 -20.71 0.36
C THR A 45 13.49 -21.12 1.30
N ALA A 46 13.38 -20.48 2.47
CA ALA A 46 12.35 -20.75 3.47
C ALA A 46 11.00 -20.16 3.06
N VAL A 47 11.00 -18.96 2.47
CA VAL A 47 9.79 -18.23 2.02
C VAL A 47 9.87 -18.04 0.51
N LYS A 48 9.66 -19.11 -0.25
CA LYS A 48 9.72 -19.10 -1.74
C LYS A 48 8.58 -18.31 -2.39
N ALA A 49 7.42 -18.29 -1.74
CA ALA A 49 6.21 -17.66 -2.24
C ALA A 49 5.55 -16.91 -1.07
N PRO A 50 6.00 -15.66 -0.77
CA PRO A 50 5.46 -14.90 0.33
C PRO A 50 3.98 -14.58 0.09
N GLN A 51 3.19 -14.67 1.15
CA GLN A 51 1.76 -14.38 1.14
C GLN A 51 1.49 -13.16 2.04
N VAL A 52 0.28 -12.60 1.96
CA VAL A 52 -0.15 -11.60 2.95
C VAL A 52 -0.32 -12.30 4.29
N GLY A 53 0.39 -11.79 5.30
CA GLY A 53 0.44 -12.37 6.64
C GLY A 53 1.81 -12.10 7.30
N SER A 54 1.87 -12.03 8.63
CA SER A 54 3.10 -11.62 9.34
C SER A 54 4.27 -12.58 9.07
N ILE A 55 4.16 -13.82 9.50
CA ILE A 55 5.21 -14.85 9.35
C ILE A 55 5.06 -15.53 7.99
N GLY A 56 6.14 -15.65 7.25
CA GLY A 56 6.13 -16.15 5.88
C GLY A 56 5.59 -15.14 4.86
N GLY A 57 5.44 -13.89 5.27
CA GLY A 57 4.89 -12.81 4.45
C GLY A 57 5.66 -11.51 4.60
N GLU A 58 5.02 -10.49 5.17
CA GLU A 58 5.53 -9.11 5.17
C GLU A 58 6.91 -8.98 5.80
N TRP A 59 7.21 -9.70 6.90
CA TRP A 59 8.51 -9.58 7.56
C TRP A 59 9.65 -10.13 6.70
N ALA A 60 9.43 -11.25 6.01
CA ALA A 60 10.39 -11.79 5.06
C ALA A 60 10.63 -10.83 3.90
N VAL A 61 9.56 -10.24 3.35
CA VAL A 61 9.61 -9.27 2.24
C VAL A 61 10.39 -8.02 2.65
N ILE A 62 10.05 -7.41 3.80
CA ILE A 62 10.75 -6.22 4.31
C ILE A 62 12.23 -6.51 4.55
N GLY A 63 12.53 -7.62 5.24
CA GLY A 63 13.91 -8.02 5.52
C GLY A 63 14.73 -8.19 4.24
N LEU A 64 14.22 -8.92 3.25
CA LEU A 64 14.87 -9.12 1.95
C LEU A 64 15.04 -7.83 1.16
N ALA A 65 13.97 -7.02 1.04
CA ALA A 65 13.99 -5.77 0.27
C ALA A 65 14.99 -4.75 0.83
N ARG A 66 15.15 -4.72 2.15
CA ARG A 66 16.03 -3.77 2.84
C ARG A 66 17.45 -4.29 3.08
N SER A 67 17.71 -5.59 2.84
CA SER A 67 19.02 -6.24 3.08
C SER A 67 20.13 -5.87 2.08
N GLY A 68 19.76 -5.37 0.90
CA GLY A 68 20.68 -5.20 -0.24
C GLY A 68 21.13 -6.51 -0.88
N ALA A 69 20.53 -7.65 -0.53
CA ALA A 69 20.77 -8.92 -1.22
C ALA A 69 20.13 -8.95 -2.60
N ALA A 70 20.72 -9.72 -3.52
CA ALA A 70 20.12 -9.96 -4.81
C ALA A 70 18.89 -10.88 -4.66
N VAL A 71 17.72 -10.34 -4.96
CA VAL A 71 16.44 -11.06 -4.98
C VAL A 71 15.85 -10.95 -6.38
N PRO A 72 15.42 -12.05 -7.03
CA PRO A 72 14.82 -12.01 -8.36
C PRO A 72 13.59 -11.09 -8.41
N GLN A 73 13.42 -10.32 -9.48
CA GLN A 73 12.26 -9.44 -9.67
C GLN A 73 10.95 -10.23 -9.58
N SER A 74 10.92 -11.44 -10.11
CA SER A 74 9.75 -12.34 -10.02
C SER A 74 9.30 -12.65 -8.59
N TYR A 75 10.18 -12.57 -7.60
CA TYR A 75 9.82 -12.74 -6.20
C TYR A 75 8.92 -11.57 -5.73
N TRP A 76 9.27 -10.35 -6.10
CA TRP A 76 8.51 -9.15 -5.80
C TRP A 76 7.19 -9.12 -6.56
N ASP A 77 7.22 -9.47 -7.84
CA ASP A 77 6.03 -9.52 -8.70
C ASP A 77 5.01 -10.54 -8.17
N ASN A 78 5.47 -11.71 -7.75
CA ASN A 78 4.62 -12.75 -7.15
C ASN A 78 4.01 -12.31 -5.82
N TYR A 79 4.80 -11.65 -4.96
CA TYR A 79 4.29 -11.11 -3.70
C TYR A 79 3.25 -10.01 -3.94
N TYR A 80 3.53 -9.07 -4.85
CA TYR A 80 2.58 -8.03 -5.20
C TYR A 80 1.26 -8.61 -5.75
N ALA A 81 1.33 -9.58 -6.64
CA ALA A 81 0.16 -10.26 -7.17
C ALA A 81 -0.65 -10.99 -6.09
N ALA A 82 0.02 -11.62 -5.11
CA ALA A 82 -0.63 -12.24 -3.95
C ALA A 82 -1.31 -11.18 -3.07
N ALA A 83 -0.65 -10.05 -2.81
CA ALA A 83 -1.20 -8.93 -2.04
C ALA A 83 -2.41 -8.29 -2.76
N GLU A 84 -2.30 -8.05 -4.06
CA GLU A 84 -3.40 -7.51 -4.88
C GLU A 84 -4.61 -8.45 -4.86
N SER A 85 -4.39 -9.75 -5.06
CA SER A 85 -5.46 -10.76 -5.02
C SER A 85 -6.13 -10.82 -3.64
N TYR A 86 -5.35 -10.78 -2.57
CA TYR A 86 -5.86 -10.77 -1.20
C TYR A 86 -6.71 -9.54 -0.91
N VAL A 87 -6.19 -8.34 -1.22
CA VAL A 87 -6.90 -7.07 -1.02
C VAL A 87 -8.20 -7.03 -1.82
N LYS A 88 -8.18 -7.51 -3.07
CA LYS A 88 -9.37 -7.63 -3.92
C LYS A 88 -10.39 -8.61 -3.32
N ALA A 89 -9.96 -9.77 -2.85
CA ALA A 89 -10.84 -10.80 -2.29
C ALA A 89 -11.56 -10.34 -1.02
N CYS A 90 -10.89 -9.54 -0.15
CA CYS A 90 -11.51 -8.98 1.05
C CYS A 90 -12.18 -7.61 0.84
N GLY A 91 -12.33 -7.15 -0.42
CA GLY A 91 -12.98 -5.88 -0.73
C GLY A 91 -12.28 -4.66 -0.12
N GLY A 92 -10.94 -4.73 0.09
CA GLY A 92 -10.15 -3.68 0.72
C GLY A 92 -10.26 -3.63 2.26
N VAL A 93 -11.09 -4.46 2.88
CA VAL A 93 -11.20 -4.56 4.34
C VAL A 93 -10.33 -5.72 4.83
N LEU A 94 -9.05 -5.44 5.12
CA LEU A 94 -8.10 -6.48 5.54
C LEU A 94 -8.50 -7.10 6.88
N HIS A 95 -8.96 -6.28 7.81
CA HIS A 95 -9.51 -6.73 9.09
C HIS A 95 -10.35 -5.62 9.72
N GLU A 96 -11.48 -5.96 10.33
CA GLU A 96 -12.39 -4.98 10.95
C GLU A 96 -11.82 -4.31 12.21
N LYS A 97 -10.91 -4.98 12.93
CA LYS A 97 -10.37 -4.55 14.22
C LYS A 97 -8.85 -4.45 14.27
N LYS A 98 -8.12 -5.30 13.51
CA LYS A 98 -6.66 -5.37 13.57
C LYS A 98 -6.04 -4.47 12.50
N TYR A 99 -5.94 -3.19 12.77
CA TYR A 99 -5.43 -2.22 11.80
C TYR A 99 -3.92 -2.30 11.58
N THR A 100 -3.20 -3.02 12.42
CA THR A 100 -1.80 -3.40 12.15
C THR A 100 -1.66 -4.26 10.89
N GLU A 101 -2.73 -4.95 10.42
CA GLU A 101 -2.72 -5.66 9.14
C GLU A 101 -2.49 -4.71 7.97
N TYR A 102 -3.20 -3.55 7.96
CA TYR A 102 -2.96 -2.50 6.97
C TYR A 102 -1.55 -1.95 7.07
N SER A 103 -1.13 -1.58 8.28
CA SER A 103 0.18 -0.97 8.52
C SER A 103 1.32 -1.86 8.02
N ARG A 104 1.29 -3.15 8.33
CA ARG A 104 2.31 -4.11 7.94
C ARG A 104 2.37 -4.29 6.43
N LEU A 105 1.19 -4.44 5.78
CA LEU A 105 1.12 -4.56 4.32
C LEU A 105 1.60 -3.29 3.62
N ILE A 106 1.27 -2.09 4.14
CA ILE A 106 1.78 -0.80 3.62
C ILE A 106 3.32 -0.79 3.63
N VAL A 107 3.94 -1.15 4.77
CA VAL A 107 5.41 -1.17 4.90
C VAL A 107 6.05 -2.15 3.93
N ALA A 108 5.49 -3.35 3.81
CA ALA A 108 6.02 -4.37 2.89
C ALA A 108 5.90 -3.94 1.42
N LEU A 109 4.75 -3.41 1.01
CA LEU A 109 4.55 -2.90 -0.35
C LEU A 109 5.50 -1.74 -0.66
N THR A 110 5.62 -0.77 0.27
CA THR A 110 6.57 0.33 0.13
C THR A 110 8.00 -0.18 -0.05
N SER A 111 8.40 -1.20 0.71
CA SER A 111 9.76 -1.74 0.66
C SER A 111 10.16 -2.33 -0.69
N ILE A 112 9.20 -2.79 -1.47
CA ILE A 112 9.39 -3.31 -2.84
C ILE A 112 9.07 -2.28 -3.93
N GLY A 113 8.79 -1.02 -3.57
CA GLY A 113 8.47 0.05 -4.50
C GLY A 113 7.04 0.02 -5.04
N ALA A 114 6.12 -0.70 -4.41
CA ALA A 114 4.70 -0.72 -4.77
C ALA A 114 3.92 0.38 -4.04
N ASP A 115 2.91 0.96 -4.69
CA ASP A 115 2.09 2.04 -4.13
C ASP A 115 0.97 1.50 -3.23
N PRO A 116 1.04 1.66 -1.90
CA PRO A 116 -0.01 1.21 -0.99
C PRO A 116 -1.29 2.06 -1.06
N ALA A 117 -1.24 3.23 -1.69
CA ALA A 117 -2.42 4.05 -1.92
C ALA A 117 -3.31 3.51 -3.05
N ASN A 118 -2.84 2.52 -3.81
CA ASN A 118 -3.60 1.94 -4.91
C ASN A 118 -3.28 0.45 -5.12
N VAL A 119 -3.78 -0.41 -4.24
CA VAL A 119 -3.66 -1.88 -4.36
C VAL A 119 -5.00 -2.46 -4.77
N ALA A 120 -5.10 -3.05 -5.93
CA ALA A 120 -6.38 -3.51 -6.50
C ALA A 120 -7.48 -2.43 -6.53
N GLY A 121 -7.09 -1.14 -6.62
CA GLY A 121 -8.00 0.01 -6.56
C GLY A 121 -8.34 0.50 -5.15
N TYR A 122 -7.83 -0.15 -4.11
CA TYR A 122 -8.04 0.23 -2.71
C TYR A 122 -6.86 1.05 -2.17
N ASN A 123 -7.15 2.09 -1.41
CA ASN A 123 -6.15 2.87 -0.69
C ASN A 123 -6.01 2.33 0.74
N LEU A 124 -4.91 1.60 0.99
CA LEU A 124 -4.64 0.97 2.28
C LEU A 124 -4.30 1.96 3.40
N LEU A 125 -3.97 3.22 3.06
CA LEU A 125 -3.69 4.27 4.04
C LEU A 125 -4.97 4.84 4.66
N THR A 126 -6.09 4.83 3.92
CA THR A 126 -7.36 5.43 4.38
C THR A 126 -7.87 4.87 5.71
N PRO A 127 -7.83 3.56 5.98
CA PRO A 127 -8.22 3.00 7.28
C PRO A 127 -7.46 3.59 8.46
N LEU A 128 -6.17 3.93 8.30
CA LEU A 128 -5.35 4.56 9.35
C LEU A 128 -5.82 5.98 9.71
N GLY A 129 -6.75 6.56 8.96
CA GLY A 129 -7.44 7.80 9.31
C GLY A 129 -8.50 7.64 10.40
N ASP A 130 -8.88 6.40 10.77
CA ASP A 130 -9.79 6.13 11.89
C ASP A 130 -9.01 5.91 13.19
N PHE A 131 -9.00 6.93 14.06
CA PHE A 131 -8.21 6.89 15.29
C PHE A 131 -8.68 5.77 16.22
N ASP A 132 -10.00 5.68 16.47
CA ASP A 132 -10.55 4.77 17.49
C ASP A 132 -10.34 3.29 17.08
N LYS A 133 -10.49 2.99 15.80
CA LYS A 133 -10.22 1.63 15.30
C LYS A 133 -8.72 1.31 15.28
N THR A 134 -7.88 2.28 14.95
CA THR A 134 -6.42 2.06 14.94
C THR A 134 -5.89 1.75 16.34
N ILE A 135 -6.31 2.48 17.38
CA ILE A 135 -5.84 2.26 18.76
C ILE A 135 -6.53 1.06 19.45
N TRP A 136 -7.49 0.41 18.80
CA TRP A 136 -8.23 -0.74 19.39
C TRP A 136 -7.28 -1.88 19.80
N GLN A 137 -6.17 -2.10 19.06
CA GLN A 137 -5.13 -3.10 19.39
C GLN A 137 -4.14 -2.65 20.47
N GLY A 138 -4.50 -1.68 21.30
CA GLY A 138 -3.60 -1.13 22.30
C GLY A 138 -2.45 -0.35 21.63
N ILE A 139 -1.26 -0.43 22.23
CA ILE A 139 -0.10 0.34 21.78
C ILE A 139 0.39 -0.06 20.37
N ASN A 140 0.19 -1.31 19.95
CA ASN A 140 0.58 -1.76 18.61
C ASN A 140 -0.10 -0.93 17.49
N GLY A 141 -1.35 -0.50 17.70
CA GLY A 141 -2.08 0.28 16.72
C GLY A 141 -1.37 1.57 16.32
N PRO A 142 -1.20 2.53 17.23
CA PRO A 142 -0.57 3.82 16.91
C PRO A 142 0.92 3.67 16.53
N VAL A 143 1.66 2.71 17.10
CA VAL A 143 3.06 2.44 16.75
C VAL A 143 3.18 2.05 15.27
N TRP A 144 2.43 1.04 14.85
CA TRP A 144 2.49 0.57 13.46
C TRP A 144 1.85 1.53 12.46
N ALA A 145 0.85 2.32 12.89
CA ALA A 145 0.29 3.38 12.05
C ALA A 145 1.33 4.45 11.72
N LEU A 146 2.12 4.92 12.72
CA LEU A 146 3.21 5.87 12.47
C LEU A 146 4.29 5.28 11.55
N ILE A 147 4.76 4.05 11.83
CA ILE A 147 5.75 3.38 10.98
C ILE A 147 5.25 3.28 9.53
N ALA A 148 4.00 2.89 9.32
CA ALA A 148 3.42 2.75 8.00
C ALA A 148 3.25 4.08 7.26
N LEU A 149 2.83 5.14 7.95
CA LEU A 149 2.68 6.46 7.36
C LEU A 149 4.03 7.11 7.05
N ASP A 150 5.03 6.86 7.88
CA ASP A 150 6.33 7.52 7.77
C ASP A 150 7.30 6.76 6.86
N CYS A 151 7.08 5.46 6.60
CA CYS A 151 7.99 4.67 5.78
C CYS A 151 8.16 5.22 4.35
N GLY A 152 7.10 5.72 3.74
CA GLY A 152 7.11 6.39 2.43
C GLY A 152 6.73 7.88 2.51
N SER A 153 6.75 8.47 3.70
CA SER A 153 6.31 9.87 3.94
C SER A 153 4.89 10.16 3.43
N TYR A 154 3.98 9.20 3.60
CA TYR A 154 2.61 9.29 3.09
C TYR A 154 1.78 10.31 3.85
N ASP A 155 0.96 11.08 3.15
CA ASP A 155 -0.11 11.85 3.77
C ASP A 155 -1.15 10.92 4.39
N LEU A 156 -1.67 11.27 5.56
CA LEU A 156 -2.76 10.54 6.19
C LEU A 156 -4.09 10.96 5.54
N PRO A 157 -4.76 10.07 4.77
CA PRO A 157 -6.00 10.42 4.11
C PRO A 157 -7.13 10.71 5.09
N VAL A 158 -8.08 11.53 4.66
CA VAL A 158 -9.37 11.64 5.36
C VAL A 158 -10.13 10.31 5.20
N ASN A 159 -10.53 9.72 6.32
CA ASN A 159 -11.41 8.56 6.33
C ASN A 159 -12.86 9.02 6.58
N PRO A 160 -13.72 9.03 5.56
CA PRO A 160 -15.09 9.55 5.70
C PRO A 160 -15.98 8.71 6.63
N SER A 161 -15.57 7.47 6.95
CA SER A 161 -16.28 6.59 7.89
C SER A 161 -15.75 6.68 9.32
N ALA A 162 -14.68 7.42 9.59
CA ALA A 162 -14.12 7.56 10.92
C ALA A 162 -15.03 8.42 11.82
N ALA A 163 -15.35 7.91 13.00
CA ALA A 163 -16.00 8.72 14.03
C ALA A 163 -15.06 9.81 14.56
N LYS A 164 -13.76 9.51 14.58
CA LYS A 164 -12.68 10.42 14.98
C LYS A 164 -11.53 10.33 13.97
N GLN A 165 -11.40 11.38 13.13
CA GLN A 165 -10.30 11.47 12.19
C GLN A 165 -8.96 11.54 12.93
N ALA A 166 -8.04 10.65 12.60
CA ALA A 166 -6.71 10.62 13.18
C ALA A 166 -5.82 11.74 12.62
N THR A 167 -4.83 12.11 13.43
CA THR A 167 -3.62 12.83 13.00
C THR A 167 -2.39 12.09 13.50
N ARG A 168 -1.22 12.31 12.91
CA ARG A 168 0.03 11.77 13.43
C ARG A 168 0.28 12.16 14.88
N GLN A 169 -0.02 13.41 15.23
CA GLN A 169 0.16 13.88 16.60
C GLN A 169 -0.70 13.11 17.60
N MET A 170 -1.93 12.77 17.25
CA MET A 170 -2.78 11.94 18.12
C MET A 170 -2.17 10.56 18.38
N TYR A 171 -1.50 9.95 17.40
CA TYR A 171 -0.79 8.69 17.60
C TYR A 171 0.44 8.85 18.47
N VAL A 172 1.21 9.93 18.27
CA VAL A 172 2.34 10.27 19.16
C VAL A 172 1.86 10.47 20.60
N ASP A 173 0.80 11.24 20.82
CA ASP A 173 0.25 11.51 22.14
C ASP A 173 -0.27 10.24 22.82
N GLU A 174 -0.94 9.36 22.08
CA GLU A 174 -1.40 8.06 22.58
C GLU A 174 -0.23 7.16 23.02
N ILE A 175 0.84 7.11 22.25
CA ILE A 175 2.06 6.37 22.61
C ILE A 175 2.70 6.95 23.86
N LEU A 176 2.88 8.27 23.91
CA LEU A 176 3.49 8.94 25.08
C LEU A 176 2.68 8.75 26.36
N SER A 177 1.34 8.76 26.25
CA SER A 177 0.43 8.57 27.40
C SER A 177 0.56 7.17 28.03
N ARG A 178 1.16 6.21 27.32
CA ARG A 178 1.34 4.82 27.77
C ARG A 178 2.73 4.53 28.35
N GLN A 179 3.63 5.53 28.39
CA GLN A 179 4.96 5.31 28.94
C GLN A 179 4.89 4.95 30.43
N LEU A 180 5.60 3.90 30.83
CA LEU A 180 5.65 3.40 32.19
C LEU A 180 6.61 4.22 33.07
N ASP A 181 6.49 4.07 34.39
CA ASP A 181 7.33 4.78 35.36
C ASP A 181 8.81 4.41 35.25
N ASP A 182 9.13 3.19 34.77
CA ASP A 182 10.50 2.76 34.48
C ASP A 182 11.10 3.31 33.19
N GLY A 183 10.29 4.03 32.41
CA GLY A 183 10.67 4.74 31.20
C GLY A 183 10.42 3.98 29.90
N GLY A 184 10.05 2.70 29.92
CA GLY A 184 9.72 1.93 28.73
C GLY A 184 8.23 1.76 28.49
N TRP A 185 7.88 0.78 27.67
CA TRP A 185 6.51 0.38 27.34
C TRP A 185 6.33 -1.12 27.40
N ASN A 186 5.11 -1.57 27.60
CA ASN A 186 4.70 -2.96 27.41
C ASN A 186 3.38 -3.05 26.63
N LEU A 187 2.93 -4.25 26.35
CA LEU A 187 1.77 -4.49 25.50
C LEU A 187 0.43 -4.06 26.13
N THR A 188 0.29 -4.16 27.44
CA THR A 188 -1.02 -4.13 28.13
C THR A 188 -1.24 -2.87 28.94
N ASP A 189 -0.21 -2.30 29.55
CA ASP A 189 -0.35 -1.20 30.48
C ASP A 189 -0.52 0.15 29.77
N LYS A 190 -1.15 1.06 30.49
CA LYS A 190 -1.43 2.42 30.02
C LYS A 190 -0.75 3.44 30.96
N GLY A 191 0.57 3.34 31.04
CA GLY A 191 1.35 4.13 32.01
C GLY A 191 1.38 3.51 33.41
N GLY A 192 2.03 4.19 34.36
CA GLY A 192 2.13 3.78 35.75
C GLY A 192 3.22 2.74 36.02
N SER A 193 3.06 1.99 37.13
CA SER A 193 4.10 1.14 37.71
C SER A 193 4.29 -0.24 37.05
N GLY A 194 3.82 -0.42 35.82
CA GLY A 194 4.09 -1.60 35.02
C GLY A 194 5.59 -1.77 34.73
N LYS A 195 5.97 -2.94 34.23
CA LYS A 195 7.34 -3.19 33.78
C LYS A 195 7.43 -3.13 32.28
N ALA A 196 8.45 -2.46 31.79
CA ALA A 196 8.78 -2.39 30.38
C ALA A 196 9.11 -3.77 29.82
N ASP A 197 8.76 -3.94 28.55
CA ASP A 197 9.15 -5.07 27.72
C ASP A 197 10.10 -4.57 26.62
N PRO A 198 11.23 -5.23 26.36
CA PRO A 198 12.21 -4.75 25.39
C PRO A 198 11.67 -4.72 23.97
N ASP A 199 10.80 -5.67 23.58
CA ASP A 199 10.22 -5.72 22.24
C ASP A 199 9.33 -4.51 21.99
N MET A 200 8.39 -4.25 22.93
CA MET A 200 7.47 -3.11 22.82
C MET A 200 8.20 -1.78 22.91
N THR A 201 9.19 -1.67 23.83
CA THR A 201 9.99 -0.46 23.96
C THR A 201 10.79 -0.19 22.69
N GLY A 202 11.39 -1.23 22.11
CA GLY A 202 12.09 -1.15 20.83
C GLY A 202 11.16 -0.69 19.68
N MET A 203 9.98 -1.31 19.54
CA MET A 203 9.00 -0.93 18.50
C MET A 203 8.50 0.51 18.65
N VAL A 204 8.25 0.97 19.88
CA VAL A 204 7.87 2.36 20.15
C VAL A 204 8.99 3.33 19.73
N LEU A 205 10.22 3.04 20.06
CA LEU A 205 11.36 3.88 19.69
C LEU A 205 11.54 3.97 18.16
N GLN A 206 11.26 2.88 17.43
CA GLN A 206 11.26 2.90 15.96
C GLN A 206 10.18 3.86 15.41
N ALA A 207 8.97 3.83 15.97
CA ALA A 207 7.88 4.72 15.57
C ALA A 207 8.16 6.19 15.90
N LEU A 208 8.79 6.45 17.05
CA LEU A 208 9.10 7.81 17.52
C LEU A 208 10.38 8.40 16.95
N ALA A 209 11.16 7.64 16.17
CA ALA A 209 12.44 8.08 15.63
C ALA A 209 12.34 9.37 14.78
N GLY A 210 11.26 9.52 14.01
CA GLY A 210 11.00 10.71 13.19
C GLY A 210 10.55 11.96 13.96
N TYR A 211 10.22 11.82 15.26
CA TYR A 211 9.58 12.88 16.06
C TYR A 211 10.50 13.48 17.13
N GLN A 212 11.80 13.22 17.08
CA GLN A 212 12.79 13.62 18.09
C GLN A 212 12.94 15.15 18.25
N ALA A 213 12.44 15.95 17.32
CA ALA A 213 12.38 17.40 17.45
C ALA A 213 11.34 17.87 18.50
N GLN A 214 10.38 17.03 18.85
CA GLN A 214 9.41 17.30 19.92
C GLN A 214 10.04 17.01 21.28
N SER A 215 10.09 18.00 22.17
CA SER A 215 10.74 17.85 23.49
C SER A 215 10.14 16.72 24.36
N ALA A 216 8.83 16.52 24.30
CA ALA A 216 8.15 15.42 24.98
C ALA A 216 8.61 14.05 24.48
N VAL A 217 8.69 13.88 23.15
CA VAL A 217 9.18 12.64 22.51
C VAL A 217 10.65 12.41 22.87
N LYS A 218 11.49 13.45 22.76
CA LYS A 218 12.91 13.35 23.12
C LYS A 218 13.10 12.90 24.57
N SER A 219 12.36 13.51 25.50
CA SER A 219 12.41 13.13 26.92
C SER A 219 11.95 11.69 27.15
N ALA A 220 10.88 11.26 26.49
CA ALA A 220 10.39 9.88 26.58
C ALA A 220 11.40 8.89 26.00
N THR A 221 12.02 9.22 24.86
CA THR A 221 13.07 8.42 24.23
C THR A 221 14.29 8.26 25.15
N ASP A 222 14.75 9.34 25.80
CA ASP A 222 15.91 9.30 26.69
C ASP A 222 15.65 8.39 27.91
N LYS A 223 14.44 8.42 28.48
CA LYS A 223 14.03 7.51 29.56
C LYS A 223 14.01 6.05 29.07
N ALA A 224 13.46 5.80 27.88
CA ALA A 224 13.38 4.46 27.32
C ALA A 224 14.76 3.86 27.01
N LEU A 225 15.67 4.65 26.48
CA LEU A 225 17.06 4.23 26.26
C LEU A 225 17.75 3.89 27.59
N SER A 226 17.51 4.66 28.64
CA SER A 226 18.03 4.35 29.99
C SER A 226 17.40 3.06 30.53
N CYS A 227 16.11 2.87 30.36
CA CYS A 227 15.41 1.64 30.73
C CYS A 227 16.01 0.42 30.02
N LEU A 228 16.10 0.45 28.67
CA LEU A 228 16.69 -0.64 27.89
C LEU A 228 18.13 -0.94 28.28
N SER A 229 18.95 0.10 28.53
CA SER A 229 20.33 -0.10 28.99
C SER A 229 20.42 -0.88 30.31
N THR A 230 19.44 -0.68 31.22
CA THR A 230 19.40 -1.45 32.50
C THR A 230 18.83 -2.86 32.33
N MET A 231 18.09 -3.12 31.25
CA MET A 231 17.51 -4.43 30.95
C MET A 231 18.48 -5.36 30.20
N GLN A 232 19.53 -4.80 29.58
CA GLN A 232 20.50 -5.55 28.81
C GLN A 232 21.28 -6.49 29.73
N ASP A 233 21.35 -7.78 29.42
CA ASP A 233 22.08 -8.78 30.18
C ASP A 233 23.57 -8.85 29.79
N ALA A 234 24.34 -9.71 30.49
CA ALA A 234 25.79 -9.82 30.29
C ALA A 234 26.18 -10.48 28.95
N THR A 235 25.23 -11.05 28.20
CA THR A 235 25.46 -11.57 26.83
C THR A 235 25.34 -10.47 25.77
N GLY A 236 24.90 -9.28 26.15
CA GLY A 236 24.59 -8.18 25.26
C GLY A 236 23.14 -8.18 24.76
N GLY A 237 22.35 -9.15 25.18
CA GLY A 237 20.98 -9.37 24.74
C GLY A 237 19.90 -8.93 25.71
N PHE A 238 18.67 -9.39 25.44
CA PHE A 238 17.48 -9.09 26.24
C PHE A 238 16.68 -10.33 26.57
N THR A 239 16.03 -10.27 27.72
CA THR A 239 15.07 -11.29 28.16
C THR A 239 13.66 -10.74 28.09
N SER A 240 12.78 -11.43 27.36
CA SER A 240 11.34 -11.21 27.35
C SER A 240 10.62 -12.54 27.63
N TRP A 241 9.50 -12.47 28.36
CA TRP A 241 8.71 -13.67 28.74
C TRP A 241 9.53 -14.77 29.43
N GLY A 242 10.61 -14.41 30.12
CA GLY A 242 11.40 -15.31 30.96
C GLY A 242 12.56 -16.02 30.27
N SER A 243 12.85 -15.70 29.01
CA SER A 243 14.03 -16.22 28.29
C SER A 243 14.71 -15.15 27.46
N GLY A 244 16.04 -15.21 27.37
CA GLY A 244 16.79 -14.48 26.35
C GLY A 244 16.43 -14.98 24.97
N ASN A 245 16.15 -14.10 24.03
CA ASN A 245 15.71 -14.47 22.69
C ASN A 245 16.17 -13.49 21.61
N ALA A 246 16.29 -14.00 20.38
CA ALA A 246 16.78 -13.25 19.25
C ALA A 246 15.88 -12.07 18.88
N GLU A 247 14.57 -12.23 19.02
CA GLU A 247 13.58 -11.23 18.60
C GLU A 247 13.67 -9.97 19.43
N SER A 248 13.83 -10.08 20.76
CA SER A 248 13.99 -8.92 21.65
C SER A 248 15.23 -8.11 21.30
N THR A 249 16.35 -8.79 21.07
CA THR A 249 17.59 -8.13 20.64
C THR A 249 17.44 -7.48 19.27
N ALA A 250 16.74 -8.14 18.34
CA ALA A 250 16.44 -7.61 17.00
C ALA A 250 15.62 -6.31 17.04
N GLN A 251 14.61 -6.23 17.92
CA GLN A 251 13.81 -5.02 18.09
C GLN A 251 14.63 -3.84 18.60
N VAL A 252 15.52 -4.07 19.56
CA VAL A 252 16.36 -2.99 20.11
C VAL A 252 17.42 -2.55 19.11
N ILE A 253 18.08 -3.47 18.38
CA ILE A 253 18.99 -3.11 17.27
C ILE A 253 18.28 -2.20 16.26
N THR A 254 17.10 -2.59 15.82
CA THR A 254 16.33 -1.82 14.85
C THR A 254 15.97 -0.43 15.38
N ALA A 255 15.65 -0.32 16.67
CA ALA A 255 15.34 0.96 17.33
C ALA A 255 16.57 1.89 17.39
N LEU A 256 17.73 1.37 17.81
CA LEU A 256 18.96 2.17 17.86
C LEU A 256 19.37 2.66 16.48
N CYS A 257 19.30 1.79 15.46
CA CYS A 257 19.55 2.17 14.06
C CYS A 257 18.58 3.24 13.57
N ALA A 258 17.29 3.15 13.93
CA ALA A 258 16.29 4.16 13.56
C ALA A 258 16.56 5.52 14.22
N LEU A 259 17.08 5.53 15.43
CA LEU A 259 17.47 6.73 16.19
C LEU A 259 18.86 7.27 15.80
N GLY A 260 19.60 6.58 14.93
CA GLY A 260 20.98 6.95 14.56
C GLY A 260 21.99 6.75 15.69
N ILE A 261 21.71 5.83 16.61
CA ILE A 261 22.61 5.48 17.72
C ILE A 261 23.55 4.35 17.28
N ASP A 262 24.85 4.52 17.53
CA ASP A 262 25.85 3.48 17.24
C ASP A 262 25.58 2.22 18.07
N LEU A 263 25.61 1.05 17.44
CA LEU A 263 25.43 -0.23 18.13
C LEU A 263 26.58 -0.56 19.11
N ASN A 264 27.70 0.16 19.03
CA ASN A 264 28.80 0.12 20.01
C ASN A 264 28.71 1.22 21.09
N ASP A 265 27.57 1.94 21.18
CA ASP A 265 27.33 2.91 22.26
C ASP A 265 27.53 2.20 23.63
N SER A 266 28.33 2.78 24.51
CA SER A 266 28.71 2.18 25.78
C SER A 266 27.53 1.83 26.69
N ARG A 267 26.37 2.43 26.48
CA ARG A 267 25.13 2.09 27.18
C ARG A 267 24.58 0.71 26.79
N PHE A 268 24.98 0.20 25.62
CA PHE A 268 24.48 -1.05 25.01
C PHE A 268 25.60 -2.06 24.74
N VAL A 269 26.71 -1.94 25.50
CA VAL A 269 27.76 -2.94 25.56
C VAL A 269 27.85 -3.42 27.00
N ASN A 270 27.42 -4.64 27.28
CA ASN A 270 27.44 -5.22 28.63
C ASN A 270 28.28 -6.50 28.64
N GLY A 271 29.09 -6.70 29.69
CA GLY A 271 29.99 -7.85 29.78
C GLY A 271 31.06 -7.93 28.67
N GLY A 272 31.23 -6.87 27.88
CA GLY A 272 32.11 -6.85 26.70
C GLY A 272 31.41 -7.31 25.43
N HIS A 273 30.10 -7.57 25.46
CA HIS A 273 29.27 -7.99 24.33
C HIS A 273 28.32 -6.88 23.90
N SER A 274 28.26 -6.65 22.60
CA SER A 274 27.29 -5.74 21.96
C SER A 274 26.00 -6.47 21.65
N LEU A 275 24.95 -5.69 21.30
CA LEU A 275 23.68 -6.24 20.77
C LEU A 275 23.90 -7.11 19.52
N LEU A 276 24.85 -6.74 18.68
CA LEU A 276 25.14 -7.47 17.45
C LEU A 276 25.82 -8.81 17.76
N ASP A 277 26.69 -8.86 18.76
CA ASP A 277 27.31 -10.12 19.21
C ASP A 277 26.24 -11.09 19.72
N ASP A 278 25.28 -10.60 20.51
CA ASP A 278 24.17 -11.41 21.00
C ASP A 278 23.28 -11.91 19.85
N LEU A 279 22.80 -11.01 18.97
CA LEU A 279 21.97 -11.41 17.85
C LEU A 279 22.64 -12.45 16.94
N LEU A 280 23.94 -12.27 16.63
CA LEU A 280 24.69 -13.20 15.79
C LEU A 280 24.92 -14.57 16.47
N SER A 281 24.84 -14.65 17.80
CA SER A 281 24.97 -15.91 18.54
C SER A 281 23.76 -16.85 18.28
N TYR A 282 22.63 -16.34 17.86
CA TYR A 282 21.46 -17.12 17.46
C TYR A 282 21.50 -17.55 15.98
N GLN A 283 22.35 -16.91 15.14
CA GLN A 283 22.43 -17.23 13.72
C GLN A 283 23.10 -18.57 13.46
N GLN A 284 22.42 -19.45 12.72
CA GLN A 284 22.95 -20.75 12.33
C GLN A 284 23.80 -20.66 11.06
N SER A 285 24.57 -21.71 10.77
CA SER A 285 25.46 -21.76 9.61
C SER A 285 24.74 -21.62 8.26
N ASP A 286 23.48 -22.02 8.18
CA ASP A 286 22.62 -21.85 6.99
C ASP A 286 21.97 -20.47 6.88
N GLY A 287 22.13 -19.60 7.89
CA GLY A 287 21.59 -18.25 7.94
C GLY A 287 20.24 -18.13 8.65
N SER A 288 19.64 -19.23 9.11
CA SER A 288 18.46 -19.22 9.97
C SER A 288 18.81 -18.73 11.38
N PHE A 289 17.77 -18.41 12.17
CA PHE A 289 17.95 -18.04 13.59
C PHE A 289 17.18 -18.97 14.50
N LEU A 290 17.76 -19.24 15.65
CA LEU A 290 17.06 -19.84 16.78
C LEU A 290 16.27 -18.75 17.50
N HIS A 291 15.13 -19.13 18.10
CA HIS A 291 14.40 -18.26 19.02
C HIS A 291 15.18 -18.05 20.33
N THR A 292 15.61 -19.15 20.93
CA THR A 292 16.52 -19.19 22.09
C THR A 292 17.75 -20.02 21.73
N HIS A 293 18.79 -20.04 22.57
CA HIS A 293 20.03 -20.83 22.31
C HIS A 293 19.81 -22.35 22.28
N SER A 294 18.57 -22.81 22.25
CA SER A 294 18.22 -24.24 22.18
C SER A 294 17.03 -24.44 21.24
N GLY A 295 16.92 -25.64 20.66
CA GLY A 295 15.82 -26.03 19.77
C GLY A 295 16.18 -25.97 18.30
N SER A 296 15.16 -25.84 17.45
CA SER A 296 15.28 -25.74 16.00
C SER A 296 15.17 -24.27 15.53
N ALA A 297 15.53 -24.02 14.28
CA ALA A 297 15.35 -22.72 13.65
C ALA A 297 13.88 -22.26 13.74
N SER A 298 13.70 -21.00 14.08
CA SER A 298 12.41 -20.32 14.16
C SER A 298 12.23 -19.43 12.94
N GLN A 299 11.09 -19.58 12.25
CA GLN A 299 10.78 -18.70 11.11
C GLN A 299 10.68 -17.24 11.56
N MET A 300 9.99 -16.97 12.68
CA MET A 300 9.85 -15.63 13.23
C MET A 300 11.20 -15.02 13.63
N ALA A 301 12.04 -15.79 14.35
CA ALA A 301 13.39 -15.32 14.72
C ALA A 301 14.25 -15.06 13.48
N SER A 302 14.13 -15.89 12.43
CA SER A 302 14.89 -15.72 11.19
C SER A 302 14.47 -14.47 10.41
N GLU A 303 13.18 -14.15 10.38
CA GLU A 303 12.65 -12.93 9.76
C GLU A 303 13.10 -11.68 10.52
N GLN A 304 12.98 -11.71 11.85
CA GLN A 304 13.38 -10.59 12.70
C GLN A 304 14.90 -10.42 12.74
N GLY A 305 15.65 -11.52 12.78
CA GLY A 305 17.10 -11.49 12.66
C GLY A 305 17.57 -10.88 11.34
N LEU A 306 16.95 -11.26 10.21
CA LEU A 306 17.27 -10.70 8.90
C LEU A 306 17.03 -9.19 8.85
N TYR A 307 15.85 -8.71 9.28
CA TYR A 307 15.59 -7.27 9.18
C TYR A 307 16.43 -6.45 10.18
N ALA A 308 16.77 -6.99 11.35
CA ALA A 308 17.67 -6.34 12.30
C ALA A 308 19.10 -6.27 11.76
N LEU A 309 19.63 -7.35 11.16
CA LEU A 309 20.90 -7.32 10.47
C LEU A 309 20.90 -6.35 9.29
N ALA A 310 19.79 -6.27 8.54
CA ALA A 310 19.63 -5.27 7.48
C ALA A 310 19.65 -3.84 8.04
N ALA A 311 18.97 -3.58 9.16
CA ALA A 311 19.00 -2.29 9.84
C ALA A 311 20.42 -1.91 10.28
N ALA A 312 21.17 -2.86 10.88
CA ALA A 312 22.55 -2.67 11.29
C ALA A 312 23.48 -2.37 10.10
N LEU A 313 23.35 -3.14 9.01
CA LEU A 313 24.18 -2.94 7.81
C LEU A 313 23.87 -1.60 7.13
N ARG A 314 22.59 -1.20 7.04
CA ARG A 314 22.17 0.09 6.51
C ARG A 314 22.72 1.24 7.34
N SER A 315 22.66 1.13 8.68
CA SER A 315 23.24 2.11 9.60
C SER A 315 24.74 2.24 9.39
N ALA A 316 25.48 1.13 9.35
CA ALA A 316 26.92 1.10 9.10
C ALA A 316 27.30 1.74 7.75
N LYS A 317 26.45 1.60 6.73
CA LYS A 317 26.64 2.20 5.39
C LYS A 317 26.08 3.64 5.27
N GLY A 318 25.58 4.23 6.34
CA GLY A 318 24.98 5.59 6.31
C GLY A 318 23.76 5.70 5.41
N GLN A 319 23.01 4.61 5.22
CA GLN A 319 21.80 4.56 4.43
C GLN A 319 20.56 4.89 5.30
N SER A 320 19.42 5.18 4.67
CA SER A 320 18.13 5.35 5.35
C SER A 320 17.82 4.13 6.22
N SER A 321 17.24 4.34 7.42
CA SER A 321 16.91 3.26 8.36
C SER A 321 15.94 2.23 7.76
N LEU A 322 15.74 1.12 8.43
CA LEU A 322 14.93 -0.01 7.93
C LEU A 322 13.56 0.42 7.43
N TYR A 323 12.85 1.21 8.24
CA TYR A 323 11.50 1.67 7.93
C TYR A 323 11.43 3.08 7.33
N ARG A 324 12.55 3.73 7.06
CA ARG A 324 12.60 4.97 6.30
C ARG A 324 12.99 4.67 4.86
N MET A 325 12.03 4.79 3.95
CA MET A 325 12.15 4.29 2.57
C MET A 325 12.16 5.43 1.54
N ASP A 326 12.72 6.58 1.90
CA ASP A 326 12.97 7.72 1.02
C ASP A 326 14.00 7.40 -0.09
N ASP A 327 14.72 6.30 0.07
CA ASP A 327 15.61 5.70 -0.93
C ASP A 327 14.93 4.68 -1.84
N VAL A 328 13.62 4.43 -1.69
CA VAL A 328 12.84 3.53 -2.53
C VAL A 328 11.97 4.33 -3.50
N SER A 329 12.16 4.11 -4.80
CA SER A 329 11.27 4.69 -5.80
C SER A 329 9.96 3.92 -5.85
N ILE A 330 8.86 4.58 -5.53
CA ILE A 330 7.53 3.98 -5.69
C ILE A 330 7.24 3.93 -7.19
N SER A 331 7.25 2.75 -7.72
CA SER A 331 6.81 2.42 -9.08
C SER A 331 5.75 1.34 -8.95
N VAL A 332 4.71 1.42 -9.77
CA VAL A 332 3.74 0.34 -9.85
C VAL A 332 4.48 -0.89 -10.39
N THR A 333 4.86 -1.82 -9.49
CA THR A 333 5.51 -3.06 -9.86
C THR A 333 4.45 -4.08 -10.25
N GLY A 334 4.61 -4.73 -11.43
CA GLY A 334 4.13 -6.11 -11.70
C GLY A 334 2.73 -6.10 -12.18
N VAL A 335 1.74 -5.73 -12.37
CA VAL A 335 0.58 -5.76 -13.28
C VAL A 335 0.43 -4.38 -13.88
N SER A 336 0.64 -4.28 -15.17
CA SER A 336 0.36 -3.06 -15.92
C SER A 336 -1.05 -2.60 -15.58
N ILE A 337 -1.18 -1.53 -14.77
CA ILE A 337 -2.49 -0.94 -14.49
C ILE A 337 -3.06 -0.45 -15.79
N GLY A 338 -4.14 -1.09 -16.23
CA GLY A 338 -4.68 -0.90 -17.55
C GLY A 338 -3.97 -1.72 -18.63
N LEU A 339 -4.57 -1.76 -19.81
CA LEU A 339 -4.01 -2.46 -20.97
C LEU A 339 -2.82 -1.67 -21.56
N PRO A 340 -1.90 -2.34 -22.28
CA PRO A 340 -0.71 -1.70 -22.83
C PRO A 340 -0.96 -0.49 -23.72
N ASN A 341 -2.07 -0.50 -24.47
CA ASN A 341 -2.44 0.57 -25.40
C ASN A 341 -3.41 1.60 -24.80
N LYS A 342 -3.56 1.60 -23.48
CA LYS A 342 -4.41 2.55 -22.77
C LYS A 342 -3.94 3.99 -23.02
N HIS A 343 -4.91 4.91 -23.27
CA HIS A 343 -4.60 6.33 -23.36
C HIS A 343 -3.91 6.84 -22.08
N ALA A 344 -2.90 7.68 -22.21
CA ALA A 344 -2.07 8.13 -21.10
C ALA A 344 -2.86 8.85 -19.98
N ASP A 345 -3.93 9.55 -20.33
CA ASP A 345 -4.78 10.28 -19.37
C ASP A 345 -5.79 9.38 -18.65
N VAL A 346 -6.05 8.17 -19.15
CA VAL A 346 -6.91 7.20 -18.45
C VAL A 346 -6.18 6.67 -17.24
N LYS A 347 -6.80 6.81 -16.07
CA LYS A 347 -6.22 6.43 -14.77
C LYS A 347 -7.16 5.51 -14.03
N ARG A 348 -6.58 4.54 -13.32
CA ARG A 348 -7.31 3.76 -12.31
C ARG A 348 -7.82 4.71 -11.22
N VAL A 349 -9.09 4.59 -10.88
CA VAL A 349 -9.71 5.38 -9.81
C VAL A 349 -9.60 4.60 -8.50
N PRO A 350 -8.89 5.12 -7.49
CA PRO A 350 -8.72 4.41 -6.22
C PRO A 350 -10.02 4.34 -5.44
N ILE A 351 -10.13 3.34 -4.55
CA ILE A 351 -11.21 3.28 -3.58
C ILE A 351 -10.92 4.30 -2.47
N THR A 352 -11.82 5.26 -2.31
CA THR A 352 -11.73 6.32 -1.30
C THR A 352 -12.77 6.17 -0.19
N ALA A 353 -13.81 5.36 -0.41
CA ALA A 353 -14.92 5.14 0.53
C ALA A 353 -15.31 3.65 0.57
N PRO A 354 -14.44 2.77 1.13
CA PRO A 354 -14.73 1.35 1.22
C PRO A 354 -16.00 1.11 2.05
N GLY A 355 -16.80 0.11 1.66
CA GLY A 355 -18.07 -0.21 2.30
C GLY A 355 -19.23 0.74 1.93
N SER A 356 -19.04 1.64 0.95
CA SER A 356 -20.14 2.48 0.46
C SER A 356 -21.28 1.63 -0.10
N SER A 357 -22.46 1.81 0.45
CA SER A 357 -23.68 1.12 0.03
C SER A 357 -24.88 2.06 0.06
N PHE A 358 -26.02 1.58 -0.47
CA PHE A 358 -27.29 2.31 -0.49
C PHE A 358 -28.41 1.42 0.05
N THR A 359 -29.38 2.02 0.71
CA THR A 359 -30.46 1.29 1.40
C THR A 359 -31.39 0.53 0.45
N ASP A 360 -31.43 0.91 -0.83
CA ASP A 360 -32.30 0.34 -1.85
C ASP A 360 -31.57 -0.58 -2.86
N VAL A 361 -30.32 -0.97 -2.56
CA VAL A 361 -29.57 -1.91 -3.41
C VAL A 361 -29.34 -3.27 -2.75
N ALA A 362 -29.71 -3.44 -1.49
CA ALA A 362 -29.57 -4.71 -0.76
C ALA A 362 -30.31 -5.82 -1.52
N ALA A 363 -29.62 -6.93 -1.79
CA ALA A 363 -30.11 -8.07 -2.59
C ALA A 363 -30.45 -7.74 -4.07
N HIS A 364 -30.09 -6.56 -4.56
CA HIS A 364 -30.21 -6.25 -5.99
C HIS A 364 -29.14 -6.98 -6.79
N LYS A 365 -29.48 -7.54 -7.97
CA LYS A 365 -28.54 -8.34 -8.79
C LYS A 365 -27.24 -7.60 -9.15
N ASN A 366 -27.26 -6.26 -9.23
CA ASN A 366 -26.10 -5.42 -9.53
C ASN A 366 -25.50 -4.77 -8.27
N GLN A 367 -25.82 -5.23 -7.07
CA GLN A 367 -25.36 -4.64 -5.82
C GLN A 367 -23.82 -4.49 -5.79
N SER A 368 -23.10 -5.55 -6.09
CA SER A 368 -21.62 -5.53 -6.05
C SER A 368 -21.01 -4.50 -7.00
N ALA A 369 -21.55 -4.35 -8.21
CA ALA A 369 -21.09 -3.36 -9.16
C ALA A 369 -21.42 -1.93 -8.71
N ILE A 370 -22.60 -1.70 -8.16
CA ILE A 370 -23.02 -0.40 -7.64
C ILE A 370 -22.11 0.01 -6.48
N GLU A 371 -21.87 -0.88 -5.51
CA GLU A 371 -21.02 -0.64 -4.34
C GLU A 371 -19.56 -0.40 -4.74
N ALA A 372 -19.02 -1.19 -5.69
CA ALA A 372 -17.66 -1.02 -6.19
C ALA A 372 -17.46 0.34 -6.90
N MET A 373 -18.45 0.79 -7.66
CA MET A 373 -18.40 2.10 -8.33
C MET A 373 -18.62 3.25 -7.35
N ALA A 374 -19.48 3.08 -6.35
CA ALA A 374 -19.70 4.07 -5.30
C ALA A 374 -18.46 4.23 -4.40
N ALA A 375 -17.81 3.12 -4.05
CA ALA A 375 -16.58 3.13 -3.24
C ALA A 375 -15.43 3.93 -3.89
N ARG A 376 -15.46 4.10 -5.21
CA ARG A 376 -14.52 4.91 -5.99
C ARG A 376 -15.01 6.33 -6.29
N GLY A 377 -16.20 6.71 -5.84
CA GLY A 377 -16.80 8.00 -6.15
C GLY A 377 -17.18 8.17 -7.65
N ILE A 378 -17.21 7.07 -8.41
CA ILE A 378 -17.60 7.08 -9.83
C ILE A 378 -19.09 7.35 -9.96
N ILE A 379 -19.91 6.70 -9.15
CA ILE A 379 -21.35 6.92 -9.07
C ILE A 379 -21.74 7.51 -7.71
N ASN A 380 -22.82 8.29 -7.71
CA ASN A 380 -23.37 8.89 -6.52
C ASN A 380 -24.84 8.46 -6.33
N GLY A 381 -25.30 8.46 -5.09
CA GLY A 381 -26.72 8.28 -4.76
C GLY A 381 -27.57 9.47 -5.20
N MET A 382 -28.89 9.28 -5.13
CA MET A 382 -29.91 10.30 -5.41
C MET A 382 -30.32 11.10 -4.17
N GLY A 383 -29.59 10.94 -3.07
CA GLY A 383 -29.91 11.51 -1.75
C GLY A 383 -30.63 10.51 -0.82
N ASN A 384 -30.70 10.86 0.46
CA ASN A 384 -31.32 10.05 1.52
C ASN A 384 -30.84 8.59 1.58
N GLY A 385 -29.55 8.34 1.27
CA GLY A 385 -28.98 6.99 1.27
C GLY A 385 -29.51 6.06 0.17
N LYS A 386 -30.12 6.57 -0.90
CA LYS A 386 -30.66 5.79 -2.00
C LYS A 386 -29.89 5.97 -3.29
N PHE A 387 -29.81 4.89 -4.07
CA PHE A 387 -29.22 4.86 -5.43
C PHE A 387 -30.26 4.96 -6.54
N ALA A 388 -31.48 4.47 -6.31
CA ALA A 388 -32.56 4.32 -7.30
C ALA A 388 -32.12 3.43 -8.50
N PRO A 389 -31.80 2.13 -8.28
CA PRO A 389 -31.19 1.26 -9.28
C PRO A 389 -32.00 1.12 -10.57
N ASP A 390 -33.32 1.13 -10.49
CA ASP A 390 -34.23 0.98 -11.64
C ASP A 390 -34.64 2.29 -12.33
N ALA A 391 -34.14 3.44 -11.84
CA ALA A 391 -34.41 4.71 -12.50
C ALA A 391 -33.60 4.84 -13.80
N ASN A 392 -34.18 5.58 -14.77
CA ASN A 392 -33.48 5.92 -15.99
C ASN A 392 -32.39 6.98 -15.72
N MET A 393 -31.41 7.06 -16.61
CA MET A 393 -30.32 8.01 -16.51
C MET A 393 -30.35 8.99 -17.67
N THR A 394 -29.96 10.24 -17.41
CA THR A 394 -29.81 11.24 -18.47
C THR A 394 -28.48 11.10 -19.19
N ARG A 395 -28.38 11.66 -20.39
CA ARG A 395 -27.15 11.70 -21.20
C ARG A 395 -26.02 12.44 -20.46
N ALA A 396 -26.37 13.51 -19.73
CA ALA A 396 -25.41 14.27 -18.92
C ALA A 396 -24.87 13.46 -17.74
N GLU A 397 -25.75 12.80 -16.99
CA GLU A 397 -25.33 11.93 -15.87
C GLU A 397 -24.40 10.80 -16.35
N PHE A 398 -24.76 10.15 -17.46
CA PHE A 398 -23.93 9.07 -18.00
C PHE A 398 -22.57 9.57 -18.45
N SER A 399 -22.49 10.73 -19.13
CA SER A 399 -21.21 11.34 -19.52
C SER A 399 -20.31 11.62 -18.30
N ALA A 400 -20.90 12.12 -17.21
CA ALA A 400 -20.16 12.38 -15.99
C ALA A 400 -19.62 11.10 -15.34
N ILE A 401 -20.42 10.04 -15.33
CA ILE A 401 -20.01 8.75 -14.75
C ILE A 401 -18.89 8.12 -15.57
N VAL A 402 -18.95 8.15 -16.90
CA VAL A 402 -17.89 7.61 -17.78
C VAL A 402 -16.57 8.39 -17.59
N VAL A 403 -16.62 9.73 -17.55
CA VAL A 403 -15.43 10.56 -17.33
C VAL A 403 -14.79 10.25 -15.98
N ARG A 404 -15.60 10.09 -14.92
CA ARG A 404 -15.10 9.68 -13.59
C ARG A 404 -14.52 8.27 -13.63
N ALA A 405 -15.19 7.32 -14.27
CA ALA A 405 -14.75 5.93 -14.36
C ALA A 405 -13.37 5.79 -15.01
N LEU A 406 -13.07 6.64 -15.99
CA LEU A 406 -11.78 6.69 -16.66
C LEU A 406 -10.72 7.55 -15.94
N GLY A 407 -11.06 8.16 -14.81
CA GLY A 407 -10.17 9.04 -14.05
C GLY A 407 -9.73 10.29 -14.82
N LEU A 408 -10.51 10.73 -15.83
CA LEU A 408 -10.22 11.89 -16.65
C LEU A 408 -10.52 13.18 -15.88
N THR A 409 -9.69 14.21 -16.07
CA THR A 409 -9.88 15.52 -15.44
C THR A 409 -11.01 16.31 -16.13
N PRO A 410 -12.11 16.66 -15.44
CA PRO A 410 -13.22 17.41 -16.03
C PRO A 410 -12.80 18.81 -16.47
N LYS A 411 -13.12 19.17 -17.72
CA LYS A 411 -12.83 20.49 -18.31
C LYS A 411 -13.98 20.93 -19.21
N SER A 412 -14.53 22.12 -18.96
CA SER A 412 -15.60 22.70 -19.80
C SER A 412 -15.10 23.03 -21.20
N SER A 413 -16.01 22.91 -22.17
CA SER A 413 -15.80 23.33 -23.54
C SER A 413 -17.13 23.86 -24.11
N ASP A 414 -17.07 24.63 -25.19
CA ASP A 414 -18.22 25.17 -25.91
C ASP A 414 -18.68 24.25 -27.06
N SER A 415 -18.51 22.94 -26.89
CA SER A 415 -18.79 21.94 -27.94
C SER A 415 -20.25 21.85 -28.34
N PHE A 416 -21.19 22.24 -27.45
CA PHE A 416 -22.63 22.12 -27.69
C PHE A 416 -23.36 23.38 -27.22
N THR A 417 -24.30 23.85 -28.07
CA THR A 417 -25.04 25.10 -27.85
C THR A 417 -26.11 25.03 -26.76
N ASP A 418 -26.56 23.81 -26.41
CA ASP A 418 -27.54 23.53 -25.37
C ASP A 418 -26.91 23.10 -24.03
N VAL A 419 -25.58 23.21 -23.89
CA VAL A 419 -24.86 22.91 -22.67
C VAL A 419 -24.36 24.21 -22.05
N SER A 420 -25.08 24.75 -21.09
CA SER A 420 -24.67 25.96 -20.38
C SER A 420 -23.45 25.70 -19.48
N ALA A 421 -22.43 26.55 -19.56
CA ALA A 421 -21.22 26.46 -18.72
C ALA A 421 -21.51 26.54 -17.20
N LYS A 422 -22.69 27.04 -16.79
CA LYS A 422 -23.12 27.11 -15.40
C LYS A 422 -23.68 25.80 -14.84
N LYS A 423 -23.92 24.82 -15.68
CA LYS A 423 -24.46 23.53 -15.28
C LYS A 423 -23.35 22.61 -14.74
N TRP A 424 -23.65 21.85 -13.71
CA TRP A 424 -22.71 20.95 -13.04
C TRP A 424 -22.07 19.92 -13.98
N TYR A 425 -22.78 19.51 -15.02
CA TYR A 425 -22.35 18.52 -15.99
C TYR A 425 -21.49 19.09 -17.13
N ALA A 426 -21.43 20.41 -17.30
CA ALA A 426 -20.70 21.04 -18.41
C ALA A 426 -19.23 20.62 -18.52
N PRO A 427 -18.44 20.54 -17.41
CA PRO A 427 -17.06 20.06 -17.48
C PRO A 427 -16.94 18.60 -17.94
N TYR A 428 -17.88 17.76 -17.55
CA TYR A 428 -17.89 16.34 -17.92
C TYR A 428 -18.26 16.15 -19.40
N ILE A 429 -19.26 16.85 -19.89
CA ILE A 429 -19.65 16.83 -21.31
C ILE A 429 -18.50 17.38 -22.17
N GLY A 430 -17.85 18.48 -21.74
CA GLY A 430 -16.68 19.04 -22.42
C GLY A 430 -15.55 18.02 -22.54
N THR A 431 -15.20 17.36 -21.44
CA THR A 431 -14.18 16.32 -21.42
C THR A 431 -14.58 15.11 -22.27
N ALA A 432 -15.81 14.58 -22.12
CA ALA A 432 -16.27 13.44 -22.89
C ALA A 432 -16.26 13.74 -24.42
N SER A 433 -16.59 14.96 -24.81
CA SER A 433 -16.49 15.43 -26.21
C SER A 433 -15.04 15.50 -26.70
N ALA A 434 -14.13 16.06 -25.88
CA ALA A 434 -12.72 16.21 -26.25
C ALA A 434 -12.01 14.85 -26.47
N TYR A 435 -12.40 13.82 -25.72
CA TYR A 435 -11.89 12.46 -25.88
C TYR A 435 -12.69 11.61 -26.88
N GLY A 436 -13.64 12.20 -27.60
CA GLY A 436 -14.44 11.46 -28.60
C GLY A 436 -15.40 10.42 -28.02
N LEU A 437 -15.66 10.45 -26.71
CA LEU A 437 -16.56 9.52 -26.04
C LEU A 437 -18.02 9.76 -26.47
N ILE A 438 -18.39 11.02 -26.63
CA ILE A 438 -19.75 11.42 -26.99
C ILE A 438 -19.81 12.19 -28.31
N ASN A 439 -20.93 12.04 -29.01
CA ASN A 439 -21.32 12.88 -30.13
C ASN A 439 -22.63 13.61 -29.80
N GLY A 440 -22.85 14.76 -30.44
CA GLY A 440 -24.14 15.45 -30.39
C GLY A 440 -25.26 14.71 -31.14
N ILE A 441 -26.47 15.23 -30.98
CA ILE A 441 -27.66 14.75 -31.68
C ILE A 441 -27.91 15.48 -33.03
N GLY A 442 -26.94 16.27 -33.49
CA GLY A 442 -27.04 17.14 -34.65
C GLY A 442 -27.29 18.62 -34.28
N ASN A 443 -27.08 19.51 -35.25
CA ASN A 443 -27.29 20.97 -35.11
C ASN A 443 -26.52 21.60 -33.93
N GLY A 444 -25.35 21.06 -33.58
CA GLY A 444 -24.52 21.53 -32.44
C GLY A 444 -25.16 21.32 -31.08
N LYS A 445 -26.08 20.37 -30.92
CA LYS A 445 -26.77 20.05 -29.66
C LYS A 445 -26.37 18.68 -29.12
N PHE A 446 -26.41 18.54 -27.78
CA PHE A 446 -26.13 17.31 -27.04
C PHE A 446 -27.39 16.67 -26.43
N ALA A 447 -28.40 17.45 -26.09
CA ALA A 447 -29.62 17.07 -25.34
C ALA A 447 -29.28 16.48 -23.93
N PRO A 448 -28.63 17.25 -23.05
CA PRO A 448 -28.08 16.74 -21.78
C PRO A 448 -29.12 16.14 -20.83
N GLU A 449 -30.33 16.70 -20.80
CA GLU A 449 -31.42 16.28 -19.91
C GLU A 449 -32.28 15.13 -20.47
N SER A 450 -32.07 14.72 -21.74
CA SER A 450 -32.77 13.57 -22.33
C SER A 450 -32.23 12.27 -21.74
N THR A 451 -33.09 11.26 -21.58
CA THR A 451 -32.68 9.92 -21.20
C THR A 451 -31.79 9.30 -22.27
N ILE A 452 -30.78 8.51 -21.83
CA ILE A 452 -29.94 7.76 -22.74
C ILE A 452 -30.53 6.37 -22.99
N THR A 453 -30.49 5.92 -24.24
CA THR A 453 -30.95 4.58 -24.63
C THR A 453 -29.85 3.55 -24.46
N ARG A 454 -30.22 2.26 -24.40
CA ARG A 454 -29.27 1.14 -24.25
C ARG A 454 -28.28 1.09 -25.42
N GLN A 455 -28.71 1.29 -26.67
CA GLN A 455 -27.80 1.34 -27.81
C GLN A 455 -26.82 2.52 -27.77
N GLU A 456 -27.26 3.70 -27.29
CA GLU A 456 -26.36 4.86 -27.12
C GLU A 456 -25.32 4.59 -26.02
N ALA A 457 -25.77 4.03 -24.89
CA ALA A 457 -24.86 3.65 -23.80
C ALA A 457 -23.78 2.65 -24.25
N ALA A 458 -24.15 1.63 -25.02
CA ALA A 458 -23.21 0.65 -25.57
C ALA A 458 -22.14 1.30 -26.47
N VAL A 459 -22.53 2.25 -27.32
CA VAL A 459 -21.57 2.98 -28.18
C VAL A 459 -20.59 3.83 -27.34
N LEU A 460 -21.10 4.53 -26.31
CA LEU A 460 -20.22 5.30 -25.41
C LEU A 460 -19.24 4.40 -24.64
N VAL A 461 -19.71 3.26 -24.17
CA VAL A 461 -18.87 2.29 -23.45
C VAL A 461 -17.84 1.65 -24.38
N ALA A 462 -18.21 1.32 -25.62
CA ALA A 462 -17.25 0.82 -26.62
C ALA A 462 -16.14 1.84 -26.92
N ARG A 463 -16.47 3.13 -27.02
CA ARG A 463 -15.47 4.21 -27.18
C ARG A 463 -14.60 4.37 -25.92
N ALA A 464 -15.19 4.23 -24.73
CA ALA A 464 -14.45 4.22 -23.48
C ALA A 464 -13.49 3.01 -23.41
N ALA A 465 -13.93 1.84 -23.89
CA ALA A 465 -13.09 0.64 -23.99
C ALA A 465 -11.88 0.84 -24.92
N ALA A 466 -12.07 1.51 -26.05
CA ALA A 466 -10.98 1.87 -26.96
C ALA A 466 -9.95 2.80 -26.27
N LEU A 467 -10.39 3.80 -25.48
CA LEU A 467 -9.49 4.62 -24.68
C LEU A 467 -8.77 3.82 -23.58
N CYS A 468 -9.40 2.77 -23.06
CA CYS A 468 -8.76 1.84 -22.13
C CYS A 468 -7.76 0.88 -22.81
N GLY A 469 -7.60 0.94 -24.12
CA GLY A 469 -6.67 0.11 -24.90
C GLY A 469 -7.25 -1.22 -25.38
N MET A 470 -8.57 -1.43 -25.27
CA MET A 470 -9.22 -2.63 -25.81
C MET A 470 -9.35 -2.52 -27.33
N ASP A 471 -9.20 -3.63 -28.04
CA ASP A 471 -9.54 -3.70 -29.46
C ASP A 471 -11.07 -3.78 -29.60
N THR A 472 -11.66 -2.73 -30.14
CA THR A 472 -13.11 -2.60 -30.36
C THR A 472 -13.50 -2.82 -31.82
N THR A 473 -12.55 -3.22 -32.67
CA THR A 473 -12.79 -3.43 -34.10
C THR A 473 -13.41 -4.80 -34.35
N LEU A 474 -14.55 -4.80 -35.03
CA LEU A 474 -15.26 -6.01 -35.45
C LEU A 474 -15.58 -5.88 -36.94
N ASP A 475 -15.36 -6.94 -37.71
CA ASP A 475 -15.87 -6.98 -39.07
C ASP A 475 -17.42 -7.15 -39.10
N ILE A 476 -18.02 -6.86 -40.23
CA ILE A 476 -19.48 -6.84 -40.37
C ILE A 476 -20.12 -8.21 -40.11
N ASN A 477 -19.42 -9.30 -40.43
CA ASN A 477 -19.93 -10.65 -40.18
C ASN A 477 -19.89 -10.97 -38.70
N ALA A 478 -18.78 -10.64 -37.99
CA ALA A 478 -18.66 -10.79 -36.55
C ALA A 478 -19.73 -9.99 -35.81
N VAL A 479 -20.00 -8.74 -36.23
CA VAL A 479 -21.11 -7.90 -35.69
C VAL A 479 -22.44 -8.61 -35.83
N ARG A 480 -22.75 -9.12 -37.05
CA ARG A 480 -23.99 -9.85 -37.31
C ARG A 480 -24.07 -11.13 -36.47
N ASP A 481 -23.04 -11.93 -36.45
CA ASP A 481 -23.05 -13.25 -35.80
C ASP A 481 -23.22 -13.12 -34.27
N ILE A 482 -22.60 -12.10 -33.66
CA ILE A 482 -22.80 -11.80 -32.23
C ILE A 482 -24.24 -11.35 -31.96
N LEU A 483 -24.81 -10.47 -32.79
CA LEU A 483 -26.13 -9.90 -32.53
C LEU A 483 -27.28 -10.81 -32.95
N ALA A 484 -27.06 -11.76 -33.85
CA ALA A 484 -28.11 -12.65 -34.37
C ALA A 484 -28.77 -13.56 -33.32
N GLN A 485 -28.12 -13.73 -32.15
CA GLN A 485 -28.73 -14.43 -31.03
C GLN A 485 -29.90 -13.70 -30.36
N PHE A 486 -30.04 -12.38 -30.60
CA PHE A 486 -31.09 -11.55 -30.01
C PHE A 486 -32.24 -11.36 -31.00
N THR A 487 -33.50 -11.54 -30.55
CA THR A 487 -34.67 -11.55 -31.42
C THR A 487 -34.97 -10.19 -32.03
N ASP A 488 -34.54 -9.12 -31.36
CA ASP A 488 -34.87 -7.73 -31.74
C ASP A 488 -33.68 -6.92 -32.27
N TYR A 489 -32.50 -7.57 -32.53
CA TYR A 489 -31.29 -6.84 -32.92
C TYR A 489 -31.49 -5.96 -34.18
N VAL A 490 -32.37 -6.38 -35.10
CA VAL A 490 -32.69 -5.63 -36.32
C VAL A 490 -33.33 -4.26 -36.04
N THR A 491 -33.88 -4.05 -34.85
CA THR A 491 -34.47 -2.78 -34.43
C THR A 491 -33.43 -1.76 -33.96
N SER A 492 -32.18 -2.20 -33.72
CA SER A 492 -31.08 -1.32 -33.41
C SER A 492 -30.64 -0.49 -34.61
N ALA A 493 -30.17 0.73 -34.35
CA ALA A 493 -29.65 1.58 -35.41
C ALA A 493 -28.33 1.03 -35.96
N ASP A 494 -28.09 1.15 -37.27
CA ASP A 494 -26.87 0.62 -37.91
C ASP A 494 -25.59 1.16 -37.28
N TRP A 495 -25.58 2.45 -36.91
CA TRP A 495 -24.42 3.07 -36.24
C TRP A 495 -24.14 2.53 -34.84
N ALA A 496 -25.14 1.90 -34.21
CA ALA A 496 -24.99 1.36 -32.84
C ALA A 496 -24.59 -0.12 -32.81
N ARG A 497 -24.81 -0.88 -33.88
CA ARG A 497 -24.56 -2.32 -33.96
C ARG A 497 -23.13 -2.71 -33.63
N PRO A 498 -22.06 -2.03 -34.14
CA PRO A 498 -20.71 -2.38 -33.77
C PRO A 498 -20.44 -2.24 -32.25
N GLY A 499 -20.94 -1.16 -31.63
CA GLY A 499 -20.81 -0.94 -30.18
C GLY A 499 -21.58 -1.96 -29.35
N LEU A 500 -22.80 -2.31 -29.76
CA LEU A 500 -23.58 -3.38 -29.13
C LEU A 500 -22.86 -4.73 -29.24
N ALA A 501 -22.44 -5.11 -30.45
CA ALA A 501 -21.73 -6.37 -30.69
C ALA A 501 -20.46 -6.45 -29.86
N PHE A 502 -19.66 -5.37 -29.78
CA PHE A 502 -18.49 -5.32 -28.95
C PHE A 502 -18.84 -5.53 -27.46
N CYS A 503 -19.82 -4.80 -26.93
CA CYS A 503 -20.19 -4.90 -25.52
C CYS A 503 -20.72 -6.30 -25.13
N TYR A 504 -21.47 -6.96 -26.00
CA TYR A 504 -21.91 -8.34 -25.79
C TYR A 504 -20.76 -9.33 -25.97
N GLY A 505 -20.03 -9.27 -27.07
CA GLY A 505 -18.92 -10.18 -27.36
C GLY A 505 -17.77 -10.11 -26.35
N SER A 506 -17.55 -8.93 -25.74
CA SER A 506 -16.58 -8.75 -24.67
C SER A 506 -17.15 -9.04 -23.27
N GLY A 507 -18.44 -9.34 -23.11
CA GLY A 507 -19.12 -9.56 -21.84
C GLY A 507 -19.21 -8.32 -20.95
N ILE A 508 -19.16 -7.13 -21.53
CA ILE A 508 -19.49 -5.86 -20.86
C ILE A 508 -20.99 -5.77 -20.61
N LEU A 509 -21.79 -6.22 -21.57
CA LEU A 509 -23.22 -6.44 -21.42
C LEU A 509 -23.52 -7.92 -21.17
N ASP A 510 -24.51 -8.19 -20.33
CA ASP A 510 -25.05 -9.53 -20.05
C ASP A 510 -25.90 -10.00 -21.23
N ASP A 511 -25.60 -11.16 -21.78
CA ASP A 511 -26.27 -11.79 -22.92
C ASP A 511 -27.32 -12.85 -22.52
N SER A 512 -27.64 -12.91 -21.23
CA SER A 512 -28.63 -13.89 -20.72
C SER A 512 -30.07 -13.62 -21.17
N ALA A 513 -30.39 -12.39 -21.64
CA ALA A 513 -31.69 -12.02 -22.17
C ALA A 513 -31.80 -12.35 -23.67
N LEU A 514 -33.00 -12.66 -24.13
CA LEU A 514 -33.29 -12.90 -25.56
C LEU A 514 -33.41 -11.63 -26.40
N ASP A 515 -33.58 -10.49 -25.75
CA ASP A 515 -33.82 -9.18 -26.39
C ASP A 515 -32.80 -8.15 -25.92
N ILE A 516 -32.31 -7.31 -26.83
CA ILE A 516 -31.45 -6.16 -26.56
C ILE A 516 -32.25 -4.98 -25.99
N GLN A 517 -33.46 -4.73 -26.52
CA GLN A 517 -34.27 -3.54 -26.29
C GLN A 517 -33.49 -2.24 -26.57
N PRO A 518 -32.91 -2.07 -27.78
CA PRO A 518 -31.85 -1.07 -28.02
C PRO A 518 -32.32 0.37 -27.85
N LYS A 519 -33.61 0.67 -28.07
CA LYS A 519 -34.22 2.01 -27.99
C LYS A 519 -34.80 2.32 -26.60
N THR A 520 -34.85 1.36 -25.70
CA THR A 520 -35.32 1.56 -24.33
C THR A 520 -34.28 2.34 -23.52
N ALA A 521 -34.74 3.24 -22.64
CA ALA A 521 -33.86 3.95 -21.72
C ALA A 521 -33.16 2.96 -20.81
N ILE A 522 -31.84 3.10 -20.67
CA ILE A 522 -31.03 2.23 -19.81
C ILE A 522 -31.16 2.65 -18.35
N LYS A 523 -31.16 1.67 -17.45
CA LYS A 523 -31.27 1.88 -16.01
C LYS A 523 -29.94 2.20 -15.37
N ARG A 524 -29.95 2.89 -14.22
CA ARG A 524 -28.77 3.25 -13.44
C ARG A 524 -27.96 2.03 -13.01
N CYS A 525 -28.62 0.94 -12.60
CA CYS A 525 -27.95 -0.31 -12.22
C CYS A 525 -27.23 -1.00 -13.38
N GLU A 526 -27.81 -0.94 -14.59
CA GLU A 526 -27.20 -1.52 -15.79
C GLU A 526 -25.93 -0.77 -16.18
N ILE A 527 -25.95 0.56 -16.07
CA ILE A 527 -24.77 1.41 -16.32
C ILE A 527 -23.65 1.12 -15.31
N ALA A 528 -23.99 0.98 -14.02
CA ALA A 528 -23.00 0.61 -13.00
C ALA A 528 -22.33 -0.74 -13.32
N GLN A 529 -23.12 -1.73 -13.77
CA GLN A 529 -22.62 -3.03 -14.17
C GLN A 529 -21.74 -2.96 -15.43
N MET A 530 -22.16 -2.23 -16.46
CA MET A 530 -21.37 -2.07 -17.69
C MET A 530 -20.00 -1.45 -17.39
N LEU A 531 -19.96 -0.42 -16.56
CA LEU A 531 -18.69 0.24 -16.19
C LEU A 531 -17.83 -0.64 -15.29
N TYR A 532 -18.42 -1.38 -14.36
CA TYR A 532 -17.71 -2.37 -13.58
C TYR A 532 -17.03 -3.39 -14.50
N ASN A 533 -17.78 -4.00 -15.42
CA ASN A 533 -17.26 -4.98 -16.37
C ASN A 533 -16.19 -4.38 -17.30
N LEU A 534 -16.38 -3.15 -17.78
CA LEU A 534 -15.39 -2.45 -18.59
C LEU A 534 -14.06 -2.28 -17.83
N LEU A 535 -14.12 -1.74 -16.61
CA LEU A 535 -12.93 -1.46 -15.82
C LEU A 535 -12.21 -2.74 -15.38
N ASP A 536 -12.95 -3.81 -15.06
CA ASP A 536 -12.38 -5.13 -14.76
C ASP A 536 -11.61 -5.69 -15.97
N ARG A 537 -12.22 -5.71 -17.15
CA ARG A 537 -11.60 -6.20 -18.40
C ARG A 537 -10.45 -5.34 -18.89
N ALA A 538 -10.50 -4.05 -18.59
CA ALA A 538 -9.42 -3.11 -18.90
C ALA A 538 -8.29 -3.11 -17.85
N ASN A 539 -8.37 -3.94 -16.82
CA ASN A 539 -7.43 -3.97 -15.68
C ASN A 539 -7.30 -2.61 -14.98
N LEU A 540 -8.45 -1.94 -14.78
CA LEU A 540 -8.58 -0.61 -14.16
C LEU A 540 -9.48 -0.63 -12.90
N LEU A 541 -9.93 -1.80 -12.48
CA LEU A 541 -10.80 -1.94 -11.30
C LEU A 541 -10.02 -2.01 -9.99
#